data_396a37e22a708081dcf961cec4c2e7ba
#
_entry.id   396a37e22a708081dcf961cec4c2e7ba
#
_cell.length_a   1.000
_cell.length_b   1.000
_cell.length_c   1.000
_cell.angle_alpha   90.00
_cell.angle_beta   90.00
_cell.angle_gamma   90.00
#
_symmetry.space_group_name_H-M   'P 1'
#
loop_
_entity.id
_entity.type
_entity.pdbx_description
1 polymer ?
#
loop_
_entity_poly.entity_id
_entity_poly.type
_entity_poly.pdbx_seq_one_letter_code
_entity_poly.pdbx_strand_id
1 'polypeptide(L)'
;MSDVKRVDCLLIGRFQPFHLGHLEVVRKIAKECDELIIGIGSAQISHTFDNPFTAGERHLMISRALRADGIKDFFLVPIVDINQYGVWVSHVRSMVPPFERVYTNNPLTKRLFSEAGYEVSASPMFNRSQYSGTEIRKRMVEGDDWRKFVPNAVAEVIDSIDGVKRLRDLVQGGADAGD
;
A
#
# COMPACT_ATOMS: atom_id res chain seq x y z
N MET A 1 26.70 14.08 24.13
CA MET A 1 25.84 13.05 23.58
C MET A 1 25.32 13.60 22.26
N SER A 2 25.77 13.03 21.14
CA SER A 2 25.24 13.44 19.83
C SER A 2 23.77 13.05 19.77
N ASP A 3 22.86 14.03 19.65
CA ASP A 3 21.48 13.77 19.29
C ASP A 3 21.48 12.97 17.98
N VAL A 4 21.23 11.66 18.08
CA VAL A 4 20.96 10.84 16.91
C VAL A 4 19.65 11.41 16.34
N LYS A 5 19.78 12.10 15.20
CA LYS A 5 18.61 12.71 14.56
C LYS A 5 17.63 11.60 14.17
N ARG A 6 16.45 11.61 14.77
CA ARG A 6 15.36 10.70 14.42
C ARG A 6 14.99 10.88 12.94
N VAL A 7 14.77 9.77 12.25
CA VAL A 7 14.39 9.76 10.85
C VAL A 7 13.10 8.95 10.71
N ASP A 8 11.99 9.65 10.55
CA ASP A 8 10.69 9.04 10.29
C ASP A 8 10.44 8.97 8.77
N CYS A 9 9.93 7.85 8.31
CA CYS A 9 9.87 7.55 6.88
C CYS A 9 8.44 7.33 6.41
N LEU A 10 8.14 7.85 5.21
CA LEU A 10 6.86 7.69 4.54
C LEU A 10 6.97 6.71 3.37
N LEU A 11 6.09 5.72 3.34
CA LEU A 11 5.87 4.82 2.21
C LEU A 11 4.40 4.94 1.77
N ILE A 12 4.14 5.28 0.52
CA ILE A 12 2.77 5.37 -0.02
C ILE A 12 2.53 4.27 -1.03
N GLY A 13 1.41 3.57 -0.91
CA GLY A 13 0.97 2.56 -1.85
C GLY A 13 -0.54 2.34 -1.82
N ARG A 14 -1.09 1.72 -2.88
CA ARG A 14 -2.52 1.36 -2.92
C ARG A 14 -2.82 0.08 -2.14
N PHE A 15 -1.88 -0.86 -2.09
CA PHE A 15 -2.00 -2.12 -1.36
C PHE A 15 -3.29 -2.90 -1.70
N GLN A 16 -3.48 -3.25 -2.94
CA GLN A 16 -4.68 -3.86 -3.50
C GLN A 16 -4.44 -5.30 -4.07
N PRO A 17 -4.18 -6.32 -3.22
CA PRO A 17 -4.00 -6.28 -1.77
C PRO A 17 -2.56 -5.99 -1.33
N PHE A 18 -2.33 -5.90 -0.02
CA PHE A 18 -0.99 -5.98 0.57
C PHE A 18 -0.42 -7.39 0.33
N HIS A 19 0.80 -7.49 -0.20
CA HIS A 19 1.40 -8.75 -0.62
C HIS A 19 2.83 -8.92 -0.06
N LEU A 20 3.42 -10.10 -0.24
CA LEU A 20 4.75 -10.42 0.29
C LEU A 20 5.83 -9.46 -0.20
N GLY A 21 5.74 -8.97 -1.44
CA GLY A 21 6.66 -7.95 -1.94
C GLY A 21 6.57 -6.63 -1.16
N HIS A 22 5.37 -6.22 -0.75
CA HIS A 22 5.20 -5.06 0.14
C HIS A 22 5.77 -5.32 1.53
N LEU A 23 5.56 -6.51 2.08
CA LEU A 23 6.09 -6.88 3.39
C LEU A 23 7.62 -6.82 3.42
N GLU A 24 8.29 -7.33 2.38
CA GLU A 24 9.75 -7.25 2.27
C GLU A 24 10.26 -5.79 2.18
N VAL A 25 9.56 -4.93 1.44
CA VAL A 25 9.85 -3.49 1.41
C VAL A 25 9.75 -2.89 2.80
N VAL A 26 8.65 -3.16 3.51
CA VAL A 26 8.41 -2.64 4.87
C VAL A 26 9.47 -3.15 5.85
N ARG A 27 9.82 -4.45 5.81
CA ARG A 27 10.89 -5.03 6.65
C ARG A 27 12.22 -4.31 6.50
N LYS A 28 12.56 -3.93 5.28
CA LYS A 28 13.82 -3.21 5.01
C LYS A 28 13.74 -1.77 5.49
N ILE A 29 12.69 -1.05 5.17
CA ILE A 29 12.52 0.35 5.57
C ILE A 29 12.45 0.48 7.09
N ALA A 30 11.73 -0.42 7.77
CA ALA A 30 11.61 -0.42 9.23
C ALA A 30 12.94 -0.61 9.99
N LYS A 31 14.00 -1.08 9.32
CA LYS A 31 15.35 -1.16 9.90
C LYS A 31 16.14 0.13 9.75
N GLU A 32 15.71 1.02 8.87
CA GLU A 32 16.41 2.25 8.51
C GLU A 32 15.75 3.50 9.11
N CYS A 33 14.53 3.34 9.67
CA CYS A 33 13.70 4.44 10.17
C CYS A 33 13.30 4.20 11.62
N ASP A 34 13.14 5.28 12.37
CA ASP A 34 12.68 5.23 13.76
C ASP A 34 11.18 4.93 13.85
N GLU A 35 10.38 5.58 12.98
CA GLU A 35 8.98 5.24 12.77
C GLU A 35 8.68 5.14 11.28
N LEU A 36 7.78 4.22 10.93
CA LEU A 36 7.31 4.04 9.56
C LEU A 36 5.87 4.52 9.43
N ILE A 37 5.65 5.45 8.51
CA ILE A 37 4.32 5.91 8.13
C ILE A 37 3.97 5.25 6.79
N ILE A 38 2.89 4.48 6.79
CA ILE A 38 2.36 3.84 5.58
C ILE A 38 1.10 4.57 5.16
N GLY A 39 1.20 5.33 4.07
CA GLY A 39 0.07 5.98 3.44
C GLY A 39 -0.70 5.02 2.54
N ILE A 40 -1.97 4.78 2.86
CA ILE A 40 -2.88 3.96 2.04
C ILE A 40 -3.50 4.88 0.99
N GLY A 41 -2.88 4.94 -0.19
CA GLY A 41 -3.30 5.81 -1.29
C GLY A 41 -4.63 5.40 -1.92
N SER A 42 -5.23 6.33 -2.65
CA SER A 42 -6.56 6.18 -3.26
C SER A 42 -7.58 5.65 -2.25
N ALA A 43 -7.61 6.26 -1.06
CA ALA A 43 -8.40 5.77 0.07
C ALA A 43 -9.90 5.78 -0.21
N GLN A 44 -10.38 6.70 -1.05
CA GLN A 44 -11.77 6.85 -1.44
C GLN A 44 -12.22 5.83 -2.48
N ILE A 45 -11.29 5.13 -3.15
CA ILE A 45 -11.63 4.22 -4.26
C ILE A 45 -11.72 2.79 -3.76
N SER A 46 -12.82 2.12 -4.06
CA SER A 46 -13.06 0.71 -3.80
C SER A 46 -14.07 0.12 -4.77
N HIS A 47 -14.30 -1.19 -4.71
CA HIS A 47 -15.30 -1.92 -5.49
C HIS A 47 -15.11 -1.77 -7.01
N THR A 48 -13.86 -1.66 -7.46
CA THR A 48 -13.43 -1.81 -8.85
C THR A 48 -12.43 -2.96 -8.97
N PHE A 49 -12.22 -3.50 -10.16
CA PHE A 49 -11.22 -4.57 -10.35
C PHE A 49 -9.82 -4.14 -9.90
N ASP A 50 -9.42 -2.91 -10.21
CA ASP A 50 -8.10 -2.39 -9.83
C ASP A 50 -8.00 -1.96 -8.36
N ASN A 51 -9.12 -1.67 -7.72
CA ASN A 51 -9.19 -1.26 -6.32
C ASN A 51 -10.39 -1.97 -5.63
N PRO A 52 -10.34 -3.30 -5.43
CA PRO A 52 -11.48 -4.04 -4.89
C PRO A 52 -11.72 -3.79 -3.40
N PHE A 53 -10.68 -3.40 -2.66
CA PHE A 53 -10.72 -3.31 -1.20
C PHE A 53 -10.82 -1.86 -0.72
N THR A 54 -11.67 -1.61 0.27
CA THR A 54 -11.79 -0.31 0.93
C THR A 54 -10.51 0.07 1.70
N ALA A 55 -10.36 1.34 2.06
CA ALA A 55 -9.22 1.77 2.89
C ALA A 55 -9.21 1.06 4.26
N GLY A 56 -10.37 0.84 4.88
CA GLY A 56 -10.48 0.12 6.15
C GLY A 56 -10.06 -1.35 6.05
N GLU A 57 -10.45 -2.04 4.98
CA GLU A 57 -10.05 -3.42 4.71
C GLU A 57 -8.53 -3.52 4.48
N ARG A 58 -7.97 -2.60 3.70
CA ARG A 58 -6.50 -2.53 3.47
C ARG A 58 -5.75 -2.20 4.77
N HIS A 59 -6.27 -1.30 5.58
CA HIS A 59 -5.72 -1.00 6.92
C HIS A 59 -5.68 -2.26 7.77
N LEU A 60 -6.76 -3.04 7.79
CA LEU A 60 -6.83 -4.29 8.54
C LEU A 60 -5.81 -5.32 8.03
N MET A 61 -5.71 -5.50 6.71
CA MET A 61 -4.73 -6.38 6.07
C MET A 61 -3.30 -6.03 6.47
N ILE A 62 -2.93 -4.76 6.33
CA ILE A 62 -1.56 -4.28 6.61
C ILE A 62 -1.28 -4.42 8.11
N SER A 63 -2.15 -3.93 8.98
CA SER A 63 -1.91 -3.95 10.42
C SER A 63 -1.76 -5.36 10.97
N ARG A 64 -2.56 -6.31 10.51
CA ARG A 64 -2.44 -7.72 10.92
C ARG A 64 -1.16 -8.35 10.38
N ALA A 65 -0.82 -8.11 9.11
CA ALA A 65 0.39 -8.65 8.51
C ALA A 65 1.65 -8.15 9.23
N LEU A 66 1.75 -6.84 9.49
CA LEU A 66 2.92 -6.25 10.15
C LEU A 66 3.06 -6.72 11.60
N ARG A 67 1.96 -6.79 12.36
CA ARG A 67 1.97 -7.30 13.73
C ARG A 67 2.37 -8.77 13.80
N ALA A 68 1.88 -9.60 12.87
CA ALA A 68 2.28 -11.01 12.77
C ALA A 68 3.77 -11.15 12.43
N ASP A 69 4.35 -10.19 11.72
CA ASP A 69 5.78 -10.13 11.39
C ASP A 69 6.66 -9.49 12.50
N GLY A 70 6.05 -9.08 13.62
CA GLY A 70 6.75 -8.46 14.75
C GLY A 70 7.06 -6.97 14.58
N ILE A 71 6.60 -6.35 13.50
CA ILE A 71 6.74 -4.89 13.27
C ILE A 71 5.63 -4.18 14.04
N LYS A 72 5.99 -3.30 14.98
CA LYS A 72 5.04 -2.65 15.90
C LYS A 72 4.99 -1.14 15.76
N ASP A 73 6.10 -0.52 15.38
CA ASP A 73 6.27 0.94 15.34
C ASP A 73 5.94 1.43 13.93
N PHE A 74 4.64 1.64 13.68
CA PHE A 74 4.15 2.16 12.41
C PHE A 74 2.82 2.89 12.56
N PHE A 75 2.59 3.84 11.65
CA PHE A 75 1.30 4.48 11.44
C PHE A 75 0.70 4.03 10.11
N LEU A 76 -0.60 3.79 10.08
CA LEU A 76 -1.36 3.55 8.85
C LEU A 76 -2.33 4.71 8.63
N VAL A 77 -2.16 5.44 7.56
CA VAL A 77 -2.95 6.65 7.28
C VAL A 77 -3.60 6.53 5.90
N PRO A 78 -4.93 6.48 5.82
CA PRO A 78 -5.64 6.56 4.55
C PRO A 78 -5.45 7.94 3.91
N ILE A 79 -5.03 7.98 2.65
CA ILE A 79 -4.78 9.21 1.88
C ILE A 79 -5.74 9.25 0.69
N VAL A 80 -6.57 10.27 0.66
CA VAL A 80 -7.51 10.52 -0.44
C VAL A 80 -6.78 11.20 -1.60
N ASP A 81 -7.04 10.78 -2.82
CA ASP A 81 -6.52 11.46 -4.01
C ASP A 81 -7.32 12.74 -4.28
N ILE A 82 -6.62 13.83 -4.50
CA ILE A 82 -7.21 15.14 -4.80
C ILE A 82 -7.07 15.53 -6.28
N ASN A 83 -6.33 14.75 -7.08
CA ASN A 83 -6.06 14.98 -8.50
C ASN A 83 -5.45 16.36 -8.82
N GLN A 84 -4.74 16.95 -7.87
CA GLN A 84 -4.07 18.26 -7.98
C GLN A 84 -2.62 18.13 -7.57
N TYR A 85 -1.74 17.85 -8.52
CA TYR A 85 -0.33 17.53 -8.23
C TYR A 85 0.44 18.69 -7.59
N GLY A 86 0.14 19.94 -7.95
CA GLY A 86 0.81 21.12 -7.41
C GLY A 86 0.65 21.32 -5.90
N VAL A 87 -0.40 20.77 -5.30
CA VAL A 87 -0.68 20.86 -3.86
C VAL A 87 -0.68 19.48 -3.18
N TRP A 88 -0.36 18.42 -3.92
CA TRP A 88 -0.48 17.05 -3.43
C TRP A 88 0.45 16.75 -2.24
N VAL A 89 1.69 17.22 -2.25
CA VAL A 89 2.62 17.03 -1.13
C VAL A 89 2.11 17.74 0.12
N SER A 90 1.58 18.96 0.01
CA SER A 90 0.97 19.68 1.14
C SER A 90 -0.26 18.96 1.67
N HIS A 91 -1.07 18.37 0.79
CA HIS A 91 -2.19 17.53 1.17
C HIS A 91 -1.74 16.30 1.96
N VAL A 92 -0.75 15.54 1.45
CA VAL A 92 -0.20 14.38 2.18
C VAL A 92 0.32 14.81 3.56
N ARG A 93 1.11 15.89 3.63
CA ARG A 93 1.64 16.42 4.90
C ARG A 93 0.56 16.77 5.92
N SER A 94 -0.60 17.22 5.46
CA SER A 94 -1.72 17.55 6.36
C SER A 94 -2.42 16.31 6.94
N MET A 95 -2.19 15.15 6.36
CA MET A 95 -2.87 13.90 6.75
C MET A 95 -2.01 12.95 7.58
N VAL A 96 -0.69 13.04 7.46
CA VAL A 96 0.23 12.08 8.09
C VAL A 96 1.07 12.76 9.18
N PRO A 97 1.61 11.98 10.15
CA PRO A 97 2.63 12.48 11.07
C PRO A 97 3.82 13.09 10.32
N PRO A 98 4.63 13.96 10.94
CA PRO A 98 5.86 14.49 10.35
C PRO A 98 6.79 13.36 9.90
N PHE A 99 7.50 13.58 8.79
CA PHE A 99 8.47 12.65 8.24
C PHE A 99 9.62 13.41 7.56
N GLU A 100 10.78 12.78 7.44
CA GLU A 100 11.98 13.35 6.81
C GLU A 100 12.27 12.69 5.46
N ARG A 101 11.97 11.40 5.31
CA ARG A 101 12.31 10.62 4.11
C ARG A 101 11.11 9.96 3.50
N VAL A 102 11.08 9.90 2.17
CA VAL A 102 10.03 9.21 1.39
C VAL A 102 10.63 8.06 0.60
N TYR A 103 10.00 6.91 0.67
CA TYR A 103 10.36 5.75 -0.15
C TYR A 103 9.35 5.59 -1.29
N THR A 104 9.83 5.67 -2.53
CA THR A 104 9.00 5.48 -3.71
C THR A 104 9.81 5.09 -4.94
N ASN A 105 9.19 4.31 -5.83
CA ASN A 105 9.69 4.03 -7.18
C ASN A 105 8.83 4.69 -8.27
N ASN A 106 7.78 5.42 -7.87
CA ASN A 106 6.96 6.17 -8.82
C ASN A 106 7.66 7.48 -9.21
N PRO A 107 7.96 7.70 -10.50
CA PRO A 107 8.70 8.88 -10.96
C PRO A 107 8.02 10.20 -10.61
N LEU A 108 6.68 10.26 -10.71
CA LEU A 108 5.91 11.45 -10.38
C LEU A 108 5.98 11.75 -8.88
N THR A 109 5.72 10.76 -8.03
CA THR A 109 5.83 10.91 -6.58
C THR A 109 7.23 11.35 -6.17
N LYS A 110 8.27 10.72 -6.75
CA LYS A 110 9.66 11.10 -6.52
C LYS A 110 9.89 12.58 -6.85
N ARG A 111 9.42 13.03 -8.01
CA ARG A 111 9.59 14.42 -8.45
C ARG A 111 8.89 15.39 -7.50
N LEU A 112 7.62 15.15 -7.18
CA LEU A 112 6.83 16.03 -6.32
C LEU A 112 7.45 16.21 -4.92
N PHE A 113 7.89 15.13 -4.28
CA PHE A 113 8.53 15.21 -2.98
C PHE A 113 9.93 15.84 -3.04
N SER A 114 10.72 15.56 -4.09
CA SER A 114 12.03 16.20 -4.28
C SER A 114 11.90 17.71 -4.50
N GLU A 115 10.93 18.16 -5.28
CA GLU A 115 10.63 19.58 -5.47
C GLU A 115 10.16 20.27 -4.18
N ALA A 116 9.51 19.53 -3.29
CA ALA A 116 9.11 20.01 -1.97
C ALA A 116 10.23 19.94 -0.92
N GLY A 117 11.44 19.52 -1.28
CA GLY A 117 12.63 19.52 -0.43
C GLY A 117 12.81 18.28 0.45
N TYR A 118 12.07 17.19 0.20
CA TYR A 118 12.22 15.93 0.93
C TYR A 118 13.36 15.07 0.40
N GLU A 119 13.97 14.31 1.30
CA GLU A 119 14.85 13.20 0.91
C GLU A 119 14.00 12.08 0.32
N VAL A 120 14.30 11.68 -0.92
CA VAL A 120 13.56 10.60 -1.60
C VAL A 120 14.49 9.45 -1.92
N SER A 121 14.19 8.29 -1.35
CA SER A 121 14.91 7.03 -1.56
C SER A 121 14.10 6.10 -2.46
N ALA A 122 14.80 5.26 -3.24
CA ALA A 122 14.15 4.22 -3.99
C ALA A 122 13.61 3.14 -3.02
N SER A 123 12.36 2.74 -3.19
CA SER A 123 11.85 1.56 -2.50
C SER A 123 12.59 0.31 -2.99
N PRO A 124 13.04 -0.56 -2.08
CA PRO A 124 13.60 -1.84 -2.48
C PRO A 124 12.64 -2.60 -3.39
N MET A 125 13.16 -3.19 -4.46
CA MET A 125 12.34 -3.97 -5.38
C MET A 125 12.58 -5.46 -5.14
N PHE A 126 11.52 -6.16 -4.72
CA PHE A 126 11.54 -7.61 -4.54
C PHE A 126 10.64 -8.27 -5.59
N ASN A 127 11.24 -9.00 -6.52
CA ASN A 127 10.59 -9.89 -7.49
C ASN A 127 9.25 -9.36 -8.06
N ARG A 128 9.27 -8.17 -8.67
CA ARG A 128 8.08 -7.46 -9.15
C ARG A 128 7.25 -8.26 -10.17
N SER A 129 7.88 -9.20 -10.87
CA SER A 129 7.20 -10.11 -11.78
C SER A 129 6.30 -11.13 -11.07
N GLN A 130 6.60 -11.47 -9.82
CA GLN A 130 5.81 -12.41 -9.01
C GLN A 130 4.86 -11.70 -8.06
N TYR A 131 5.27 -10.55 -7.49
CA TYR A 131 4.51 -9.81 -6.49
C TYR A 131 3.94 -8.54 -7.11
N SER A 132 2.81 -8.66 -7.79
CA SER A 132 2.04 -7.50 -8.22
C SER A 132 0.57 -7.67 -7.83
N GLY A 133 -0.04 -6.60 -7.33
CA GLY A 133 -1.46 -6.62 -6.96
C GLY A 133 -2.35 -7.02 -8.14
N THR A 134 -2.01 -6.60 -9.35
CA THR A 134 -2.75 -6.95 -10.57
C THR A 134 -2.71 -8.45 -10.85
N GLU A 135 -1.53 -9.08 -10.78
CA GLU A 135 -1.39 -10.52 -10.98
C GLU A 135 -2.11 -11.31 -9.89
N ILE A 136 -2.02 -10.88 -8.64
CA ILE A 136 -2.71 -11.53 -7.53
C ILE A 136 -4.22 -11.46 -7.71
N ARG A 137 -4.77 -10.31 -8.09
CA ARG A 137 -6.22 -10.16 -8.36
C ARG A 137 -6.69 -11.04 -9.52
N LYS A 138 -5.88 -11.12 -10.59
CA LYS A 138 -6.15 -12.02 -11.73
C LYS A 138 -6.26 -13.47 -11.26
N ARG A 139 -5.29 -13.96 -10.46
CA ARG A 139 -5.31 -15.31 -9.90
C ARG A 139 -6.53 -15.56 -9.01
N MET A 140 -6.96 -14.57 -8.23
CA MET A 140 -8.19 -14.68 -7.42
C MET A 140 -9.43 -14.92 -8.29
N VAL A 141 -9.54 -14.22 -9.43
CA VAL A 141 -10.67 -14.38 -10.37
C VAL A 141 -10.62 -15.74 -11.05
N GLU A 142 -9.46 -16.14 -11.55
CA GLU A 142 -9.24 -17.38 -12.29
C GLU A 142 -9.31 -18.64 -11.39
N GLY A 143 -9.23 -18.48 -10.08
CA GLY A 143 -9.24 -19.60 -9.13
C GLY A 143 -7.87 -20.24 -8.92
N ASP A 144 -6.80 -19.57 -9.36
CA ASP A 144 -5.43 -19.99 -9.15
C ASP A 144 -4.96 -19.73 -7.71
N ASP A 145 -3.83 -20.38 -7.34
CA ASP A 145 -3.23 -20.21 -6.02
C ASP A 145 -2.61 -18.83 -5.83
N TRP A 146 -3.42 -17.89 -5.32
CA TRP A 146 -3.01 -16.53 -4.98
C TRP A 146 -2.47 -16.40 -3.54
N ARG A 147 -2.83 -17.32 -2.65
CA ARG A 147 -2.52 -17.24 -1.20
C ARG A 147 -1.02 -17.24 -0.93
N LYS A 148 -0.24 -17.92 -1.74
CA LYS A 148 1.22 -17.98 -1.62
C LYS A 148 1.94 -16.65 -1.89
N PHE A 149 1.23 -15.65 -2.42
CA PHE A 149 1.78 -14.33 -2.71
C PHE A 149 1.45 -13.27 -1.68
N VAL A 150 0.62 -13.58 -0.70
CA VAL A 150 0.22 -12.67 0.37
C VAL A 150 0.56 -13.25 1.75
N PRO A 151 0.77 -12.40 2.78
CA PRO A 151 0.84 -12.89 4.15
C PRO A 151 -0.43 -13.64 4.55
N ASN A 152 -0.32 -14.69 5.37
CA ASN A 152 -1.49 -15.46 5.85
C ASN A 152 -2.57 -14.55 6.48
N ALA A 153 -2.16 -13.58 7.28
CA ALA A 153 -3.07 -12.63 7.90
C ALA A 153 -3.87 -11.79 6.87
N VAL A 154 -3.28 -11.51 5.69
CA VAL A 154 -3.99 -10.84 4.59
C VAL A 154 -4.99 -11.79 3.94
N ALA A 155 -4.61 -13.05 3.71
CA ALA A 155 -5.50 -14.06 3.15
C ALA A 155 -6.74 -14.27 4.05
N GLU A 156 -6.55 -14.32 5.37
CA GLU A 156 -7.64 -14.42 6.34
C GLU A 156 -8.61 -13.23 6.28
N VAL A 157 -8.09 -12.00 6.11
CA VAL A 157 -8.95 -10.82 5.94
C VAL A 157 -9.74 -10.92 4.64
N ILE A 158 -9.10 -11.27 3.52
CA ILE A 158 -9.76 -11.41 2.21
C ILE A 158 -10.87 -12.46 2.29
N ASP A 159 -10.65 -13.58 2.98
CA ASP A 159 -11.67 -14.60 3.19
C ASP A 159 -12.83 -14.08 4.04
N SER A 160 -12.54 -13.37 5.12
CA SER A 160 -13.56 -12.87 6.06
C SER A 160 -14.53 -11.84 5.44
N ILE A 161 -14.14 -11.22 4.33
CA ILE A 161 -14.94 -10.21 3.61
C ILE A 161 -15.47 -10.73 2.26
N ASP A 162 -15.36 -12.03 1.99
CA ASP A 162 -15.67 -12.63 0.69
C ASP A 162 -14.99 -11.92 -0.50
N GLY A 163 -13.74 -11.49 -0.30
CA GLY A 163 -13.01 -10.62 -1.24
C GLY A 163 -12.80 -11.23 -2.62
N VAL A 164 -12.61 -12.55 -2.72
CA VAL A 164 -12.51 -13.26 -4.00
C VAL A 164 -13.85 -13.25 -4.74
N LYS A 165 -14.96 -13.50 -4.04
CA LYS A 165 -16.30 -13.43 -4.62
C LYS A 165 -16.59 -12.02 -5.14
N ARG A 166 -16.29 -10.99 -4.33
CA ARG A 166 -16.43 -9.58 -4.74
C ARG A 166 -15.69 -9.31 -6.06
N LEU A 167 -14.43 -9.74 -6.18
CA LEU A 167 -13.66 -9.56 -7.41
C LEU A 167 -14.29 -10.23 -8.63
N ARG A 168 -14.79 -11.44 -8.48
CA ARG A 168 -15.50 -12.16 -9.56
C ARG A 168 -16.78 -11.46 -9.98
N ASP A 169 -17.57 -11.01 -9.02
CA ASP A 169 -18.80 -10.26 -9.26
C ASP A 169 -18.52 -8.95 -10.02
N LEU A 170 -17.42 -8.25 -9.67
CA LEU A 170 -17.01 -7.01 -10.35
C LEU A 170 -16.58 -7.24 -11.81
N VAL A 171 -15.96 -8.37 -12.12
CA VAL A 171 -15.58 -8.73 -13.50
C VAL A 171 -16.84 -9.09 -14.31
N GLN A 172 -17.76 -9.84 -13.74
CA GLN A 172 -19.01 -10.24 -14.41
C GLN A 172 -19.93 -9.04 -14.65
N GLY A 173 -20.15 -8.20 -13.63
CA GLY A 173 -21.00 -7.01 -13.76
C GLY A 173 -20.42 -5.93 -14.68
N GLY A 174 -19.10 -5.89 -14.89
CA GLY A 174 -18.46 -5.02 -15.89
C GLY A 174 -18.64 -5.51 -17.33
N ALA A 175 -18.90 -6.80 -17.54
CA ALA A 175 -19.22 -7.35 -18.84
C ALA A 175 -20.69 -7.06 -19.27
N ASP A 176 -21.59 -6.96 -18.30
CA ASP A 176 -23.03 -6.68 -18.55
C ASP A 176 -23.33 -5.17 -18.74
N ALA A 177 -22.40 -4.28 -18.38
CA ALA A 177 -22.56 -2.83 -18.53
C ALA A 177 -22.12 -2.28 -19.91
N GLY A 178 -21.86 -3.16 -20.87
CA GLY A 178 -21.33 -2.84 -22.21
C GLY A 178 -22.35 -3.04 -23.35
N ASP A 179 -23.66 -3.23 -23.08
CA ASP A 179 -24.74 -3.27 -24.08
C ASP A 179 -25.56 -1.98 -24.11
#